data_466f7841db7adc6e9b0cf62b2a9e7289
#
_entry.id   466f7841db7adc6e9b0cf62b2a9e7289
#
_cell.length_a   1.000
_cell.length_b   1.000
_cell.length_c   1.000
_cell.angle_alpha   90.00
_cell.angle_beta   90.00
_cell.angle_gamma   90.00
#
_symmetry.space_group_name_H-M   'P 1'
#
loop_
_entity.id
_entity.type
_entity.pdbx_description
1 polymer ?
#
loop_
_entity_poly.entity_id
_entity_poly.type
_entity_poly.pdbx_seq_one_letter_code
_entity_poly.pdbx_strand_id
1 'polypeptide(L)'
;MMNVIYAILVLGILGAVFGLVLAVASKIFEVKKDPREEAVLSHLAGANCGGCGFPGCAGCAAAIVAGDAPVNACAPAGAENAAAIAEIMGQAAPTGERQVAFVRCNGGVNAKKRFEYRGVQDCISATKVAAGPLDCAFGCLGFGSCVNACQFGAMSIGPNGSAVVDPDKCTNCGACMTACPRHLITSVPASKKVHVACANQDKGKAAMSVCANSCIGCGLCQKECKKDAIHVVNGVAVIDYEKCVGCKLCTKVCPRDAILPAATAEEKEKYKAIKKAQAEKAAAAKKAAEEAAAASAQ
;
A
#
# COMPACT_ATOMS: atom_id res chain seq x y z
N MET A 1 -22.83 68.83 -17.79
CA MET A 1 -23.48 68.22 -16.60
C MET A 1 -24.53 67.14 -17.02
N MET A 2 -25.38 67.39 -18.00
CA MET A 2 -26.44 66.46 -18.44
C MET A 2 -25.90 65.08 -18.84
N ASN A 3 -24.80 64.98 -19.61
CA ASN A 3 -24.22 63.73 -20.06
C ASN A 3 -23.65 62.86 -18.92
N VAL A 4 -23.17 63.50 -17.83
CA VAL A 4 -22.68 62.77 -16.64
C VAL A 4 -23.85 62.15 -15.87
N ILE A 5 -24.96 62.88 -15.75
CA ILE A 5 -26.20 62.39 -15.11
C ILE A 5 -26.77 61.19 -15.90
N TYR A 6 -26.81 61.30 -17.23
CA TYR A 6 -27.24 60.15 -18.07
C TYR A 6 -26.34 58.92 -17.92
N ALA A 7 -25.01 59.12 -17.87
CA ALA A 7 -24.08 58.01 -17.70
C ALA A 7 -24.27 57.32 -16.32
N ILE A 8 -24.47 58.10 -15.27
CA ILE A 8 -24.73 57.56 -13.89
C ILE A 8 -26.07 56.78 -13.88
N LEU A 9 -27.12 57.33 -14.50
CA LEU A 9 -28.42 56.67 -14.58
C LEU A 9 -28.37 55.33 -15.37
N VAL A 10 -27.71 55.36 -16.52
CA VAL A 10 -27.57 54.15 -17.35
C VAL A 10 -26.77 53.05 -16.63
N LEU A 11 -25.63 53.39 -16.00
CA LEU A 11 -24.81 52.46 -15.25
C LEU A 11 -25.55 51.97 -14.01
N GLY A 12 -26.29 52.82 -13.30
CA GLY A 12 -27.10 52.43 -12.15
C GLY A 12 -28.23 51.47 -12.50
N ILE A 13 -28.98 51.71 -13.60
CA ILE A 13 -30.02 50.82 -14.11
C ILE A 13 -29.41 49.51 -14.56
N LEU A 14 -28.28 49.52 -15.30
CA LEU A 14 -27.59 48.32 -15.75
C LEU A 14 -27.12 47.49 -14.58
N GLY A 15 -26.54 48.10 -13.56
CA GLY A 15 -26.09 47.46 -12.34
C GLY A 15 -27.25 46.82 -11.57
N ALA A 16 -28.39 47.52 -11.45
CA ALA A 16 -29.58 47.00 -10.80
C ALA A 16 -30.17 45.78 -11.57
N VAL A 17 -30.22 45.85 -12.88
CA VAL A 17 -30.70 44.73 -13.72
C VAL A 17 -29.78 43.51 -13.58
N PHE A 18 -28.47 43.69 -13.71
CA PHE A 18 -27.53 42.58 -13.52
C PHE A 18 -27.57 42.01 -12.11
N GLY A 19 -27.66 42.86 -11.07
CA GLY A 19 -27.81 42.44 -9.69
C GLY A 19 -29.07 41.61 -9.45
N LEU A 20 -30.20 42.03 -10.05
CA LEU A 20 -31.46 41.29 -9.99
C LEU A 20 -31.36 39.92 -10.69
N VAL A 21 -30.78 39.90 -11.91
CA VAL A 21 -30.57 38.65 -12.66
C VAL A 21 -29.68 37.67 -11.88
N LEU A 22 -28.58 38.15 -11.30
CA LEU A 22 -27.69 37.32 -10.47
C LEU A 22 -28.37 36.81 -9.20
N ALA A 23 -29.18 37.64 -8.54
CA ALA A 23 -29.93 37.25 -7.35
C ALA A 23 -30.96 36.17 -7.67
N VAL A 24 -31.69 36.32 -8.79
CA VAL A 24 -32.67 35.32 -9.26
C VAL A 24 -31.95 34.04 -9.68
N ALA A 25 -30.88 34.14 -10.45
CA ALA A 25 -30.06 32.99 -10.86
C ALA A 25 -29.51 32.26 -9.62
N SER A 26 -28.97 32.97 -8.63
CA SER A 26 -28.49 32.38 -7.37
C SER A 26 -29.56 31.58 -6.65
N LYS A 27 -30.82 32.06 -6.60
CA LYS A 27 -31.92 31.29 -5.99
C LYS A 27 -32.36 30.10 -6.82
N ILE A 28 -32.36 30.22 -8.16
CA ILE A 28 -32.79 29.11 -9.04
C ILE A 28 -31.73 27.97 -9.06
N PHE A 29 -30.45 28.36 -9.01
CA PHE A 29 -29.33 27.40 -9.00
C PHE A 29 -28.82 27.06 -7.60
N GLU A 30 -29.56 27.44 -6.55
CA GLU A 30 -29.24 27.07 -5.17
C GLU A 30 -29.30 25.54 -5.01
N VAL A 31 -28.13 24.92 -4.89
CA VAL A 31 -27.99 23.50 -4.55
C VAL A 31 -28.27 23.37 -3.05
N LYS A 32 -29.42 22.80 -2.68
CA LYS A 32 -29.73 22.49 -1.28
C LYS A 32 -28.74 21.44 -0.79
N LYS A 33 -27.81 21.85 0.06
CA LYS A 33 -26.88 20.92 0.72
C LYS A 33 -27.65 20.20 1.84
N ASP A 34 -27.46 18.90 1.91
CA ASP A 34 -27.97 18.12 3.04
C ASP A 34 -27.19 18.52 4.31
N PRO A 35 -27.86 18.87 5.43
CA PRO A 35 -27.19 19.25 6.68
C PRO A 35 -26.25 18.16 7.20
N ARG A 36 -26.45 16.90 6.81
CA ARG A 36 -25.54 15.79 7.15
C ARG A 36 -24.17 15.90 6.46
N GLU A 37 -24.08 16.58 5.29
CA GLU A 37 -22.79 16.78 4.61
C GLU A 37 -21.79 17.56 5.47
N GLU A 38 -22.23 18.59 6.15
CA GLU A 38 -21.37 19.39 7.03
C GLU A 38 -20.94 18.59 8.28
N ALA A 39 -21.87 17.82 8.85
CA ALA A 39 -21.56 16.93 9.96
C ALA A 39 -20.56 15.84 9.56
N VAL A 40 -20.74 15.18 8.42
CA VAL A 40 -19.78 14.20 7.87
C VAL A 40 -18.44 14.86 7.57
N LEU A 41 -18.42 16.05 6.96
CA LEU A 41 -17.21 16.77 6.60
C LEU A 41 -16.35 17.09 7.85
N SER A 42 -16.97 17.41 9.00
CA SER A 42 -16.24 17.69 10.24
C SER A 42 -15.48 16.47 10.79
N HIS A 43 -15.88 15.26 10.44
CA HIS A 43 -15.21 14.00 10.80
C HIS A 43 -14.23 13.50 9.74
N LEU A 44 -14.14 14.15 8.57
CA LEU A 44 -13.13 13.82 7.57
C LEU A 44 -11.76 14.46 7.93
N ALA A 45 -10.69 13.93 7.36
CA ALA A 45 -9.32 14.35 7.69
C ALA A 45 -8.97 15.81 7.32
N GLY A 46 -9.78 16.50 6.51
CA GLY A 46 -9.55 17.87 6.08
C GLY A 46 -8.36 18.09 5.13
N ALA A 47 -7.57 17.07 4.86
CA ALA A 47 -6.34 17.15 4.07
C ALA A 47 -6.56 17.39 2.57
N ASN A 48 -7.79 17.24 2.06
CA ASN A 48 -8.13 17.37 0.63
C ASN A 48 -7.20 16.57 -0.31
N CYS A 49 -6.67 15.44 0.16
CA CYS A 49 -5.62 14.66 -0.52
C CYS A 49 -6.09 13.90 -1.77
N GLY A 50 -7.41 13.79 -1.99
CA GLY A 50 -7.97 13.05 -3.13
C GLY A 50 -7.75 11.53 -3.09
N GLY A 51 -7.13 10.98 -2.05
CA GLY A 51 -6.80 9.56 -1.93
C GLY A 51 -8.01 8.62 -1.90
N CYS A 52 -9.17 9.12 -1.53
CA CYS A 52 -10.46 8.42 -1.59
C CYS A 52 -11.10 8.40 -2.99
N GLY A 53 -10.48 9.06 -3.99
CA GLY A 53 -11.00 9.16 -5.36
C GLY A 53 -11.99 10.31 -5.59
N PHE A 54 -12.32 11.09 -4.55
CA PHE A 54 -13.21 12.25 -4.65
C PHE A 54 -12.43 13.58 -4.70
N PRO A 55 -12.99 14.62 -5.34
CA PRO A 55 -12.36 15.93 -5.44
C PRO A 55 -12.41 16.67 -4.09
N GLY A 56 -11.50 16.31 -3.17
CA GLY A 56 -11.39 16.86 -1.83
C GLY A 56 -12.38 16.27 -0.81
N CYS A 57 -12.28 16.73 0.44
CA CYS A 57 -13.09 16.21 1.54
C CYS A 57 -14.57 16.54 1.40
N ALA A 58 -14.91 17.70 0.83
CA ALA A 58 -16.31 18.07 0.58
C ALA A 58 -16.98 17.12 -0.43
N GLY A 59 -16.28 16.75 -1.50
CA GLY A 59 -16.79 15.78 -2.48
C GLY A 59 -16.97 14.38 -1.86
N CYS A 60 -16.05 13.98 -0.98
CA CYS A 60 -16.17 12.73 -0.23
C CYS A 60 -17.37 12.74 0.72
N ALA A 61 -17.61 13.85 1.46
CA ALA A 61 -18.76 14.00 2.35
C ALA A 61 -20.08 13.90 1.59
N ALA A 62 -20.21 14.61 0.47
CA ALA A 62 -21.38 14.55 -0.39
C ALA A 62 -21.64 13.13 -0.91
N ALA A 63 -20.60 12.42 -1.36
CA ALA A 63 -20.73 11.05 -1.84
C ALA A 63 -21.13 10.06 -0.74
N ILE A 64 -20.64 10.23 0.50
CA ILE A 64 -21.03 9.42 1.64
C ILE A 64 -22.54 9.66 1.97
N VAL A 65 -22.97 10.92 1.98
CA VAL A 65 -24.38 11.28 2.27
C VAL A 65 -25.31 10.80 1.17
N ALA A 66 -24.88 10.84 -0.09
CA ALA A 66 -25.64 10.30 -1.22
C ALA A 66 -25.69 8.75 -1.23
N GLY A 67 -24.82 8.07 -0.48
CA GLY A 67 -24.70 6.61 -0.49
C GLY A 67 -23.80 6.06 -1.61
N ASP A 68 -23.12 6.94 -2.35
CA ASP A 68 -22.18 6.58 -3.44
C ASP A 68 -20.80 6.16 -2.90
N ALA A 69 -20.52 6.46 -1.63
CA ALA A 69 -19.28 6.07 -0.95
C ALA A 69 -19.57 5.44 0.41
N PRO A 70 -18.76 4.45 0.84
CA PRO A 70 -18.90 3.88 2.17
C PRO A 70 -18.46 4.87 3.25
N VAL A 71 -18.98 4.73 4.47
CA VAL A 71 -18.68 5.62 5.62
C VAL A 71 -17.19 5.64 6.02
N ASN A 72 -16.41 4.64 5.63
CA ASN A 72 -14.97 4.55 5.81
C ASN A 72 -14.15 4.90 4.55
N ALA A 73 -14.74 5.57 3.58
CA ALA A 73 -14.05 5.96 2.34
C ALA A 73 -12.79 6.80 2.59
N CYS A 74 -12.77 7.60 3.65
CA CYS A 74 -11.61 8.41 4.04
C CYS A 74 -10.69 7.63 4.97
N ALA A 75 -9.68 6.94 4.41
CA ALA A 75 -8.70 6.22 5.22
C ALA A 75 -7.92 7.12 6.22
N PRO A 76 -7.51 8.36 5.87
CA PRO A 76 -6.87 9.27 6.82
C PRO A 76 -7.72 9.71 8.01
N ALA A 77 -9.06 9.64 7.92
CA ALA A 77 -9.95 9.97 9.04
C ALA A 77 -9.82 8.98 10.21
N GLY A 78 -9.44 7.75 9.93
CA GLY A 78 -9.27 6.70 10.94
C GLY A 78 -10.59 6.03 11.34
N ALA A 79 -10.48 4.97 12.16
CA ALA A 79 -11.63 4.15 12.53
C ALA A 79 -12.62 4.87 13.45
N GLU A 80 -12.15 5.74 14.33
CA GLU A 80 -12.99 6.51 15.26
C GLU A 80 -13.91 7.47 14.51
N ASN A 81 -13.37 8.25 13.59
CA ASN A 81 -14.16 9.16 12.76
C ASN A 81 -15.09 8.40 11.79
N ALA A 82 -14.64 7.25 11.25
CA ALA A 82 -15.51 6.41 10.45
C ALA A 82 -16.70 5.86 11.24
N ALA A 83 -16.52 5.55 12.52
CA ALA A 83 -17.62 5.16 13.41
C ALA A 83 -18.60 6.33 13.67
N ALA A 84 -18.08 7.54 13.91
CA ALA A 84 -18.92 8.73 14.07
C ALA A 84 -19.72 9.05 12.78
N ILE A 85 -19.09 8.92 11.62
CA ILE A 85 -19.78 9.07 10.32
C ILE A 85 -20.87 7.99 10.16
N ALA A 86 -20.60 6.75 10.57
CA ALA A 86 -21.58 5.67 10.53
C ALA A 86 -22.81 5.96 11.40
N GLU A 87 -22.60 6.55 12.58
CA GLU A 87 -23.68 6.99 13.46
C GLU A 87 -24.54 8.09 12.81
N ILE A 88 -23.91 9.11 12.21
CA ILE A 88 -24.61 10.18 11.46
C ILE A 88 -25.45 9.59 10.31
N MET A 89 -24.92 8.57 9.64
CA MET A 89 -25.58 7.91 8.52
C MET A 89 -26.56 6.81 8.94
N GLY A 90 -26.68 6.49 10.23
CA GLY A 90 -27.51 5.41 10.74
C GLY A 90 -27.07 4.01 10.28
N GLN A 91 -25.78 3.83 10.02
CA GLN A 91 -25.17 2.57 9.57
C GLN A 91 -24.36 1.93 10.69
N ALA A 92 -24.09 0.62 10.57
CA ALA A 92 -23.18 -0.05 11.49
C ALA A 92 -21.75 0.47 11.32
N ALA A 93 -21.02 0.64 12.42
CA ALA A 93 -19.62 1.04 12.38
C ALA A 93 -18.80 0.02 11.57
N PRO A 94 -17.94 0.47 10.66
CA PRO A 94 -17.13 -0.43 9.85
C PRO A 94 -16.10 -1.16 10.73
N THR A 95 -16.17 -2.47 10.74
CA THR A 95 -15.19 -3.34 11.40
C THR A 95 -14.08 -3.65 10.41
N GLY A 96 -12.95 -2.98 10.54
CA GLY A 96 -11.79 -3.23 9.68
C GLY A 96 -10.49 -3.03 10.43
N GLU A 97 -9.51 -3.91 10.21
CA GLU A 97 -8.18 -3.73 10.76
C GLU A 97 -7.48 -2.56 10.05
N ARG A 98 -6.76 -1.72 10.81
CA ARG A 98 -5.96 -0.62 10.27
C ARG A 98 -5.01 -1.15 9.21
N GLN A 99 -5.03 -0.51 8.05
CA GLN A 99 -4.15 -0.83 6.92
C GLN A 99 -3.03 0.21 6.82
N VAL A 100 -1.88 -0.21 6.33
CA VAL A 100 -0.73 0.67 6.03
C VAL A 100 -0.14 0.31 4.66
N ALA A 101 0.49 1.27 4.02
CA ALA A 101 1.22 1.00 2.79
C ALA A 101 2.47 0.17 3.06
N PHE A 102 2.81 -0.72 2.13
CA PHE A 102 4.04 -1.51 2.16
C PHE A 102 4.69 -1.54 0.79
N VAL A 103 6.02 -1.36 0.74
CA VAL A 103 6.80 -1.38 -0.52
C VAL A 103 7.30 -2.79 -0.79
N ARG A 104 6.83 -3.41 -1.85
CA ARG A 104 7.20 -4.77 -2.27
C ARG A 104 8.55 -4.81 -2.99
N CYS A 105 9.56 -4.16 -2.43
CA CYS A 105 10.93 -4.19 -2.95
C CYS A 105 11.95 -3.89 -1.86
N ASN A 106 12.89 -4.81 -1.65
CA ASN A 106 14.07 -4.64 -0.80
C ASN A 106 15.38 -4.74 -1.64
N GLY A 107 15.28 -4.43 -2.94
CA GLY A 107 16.42 -4.50 -3.86
C GLY A 107 17.40 -3.36 -3.62
N GLY A 108 17.01 -2.14 -3.92
CA GLY A 108 17.84 -0.96 -3.77
C GLY A 108 19.24 -1.15 -4.39
N VAL A 109 20.28 -0.98 -3.58
CA VAL A 109 21.69 -1.19 -3.97
C VAL A 109 22.02 -2.64 -4.38
N ASN A 110 21.18 -3.60 -3.99
CA ASN A 110 21.34 -5.02 -4.36
C ASN A 110 20.76 -5.35 -5.75
N ALA A 111 20.02 -4.40 -6.35
CA ALA A 111 19.53 -4.52 -7.71
C ALA A 111 20.57 -4.05 -8.71
N LYS A 112 20.85 -4.87 -9.73
CA LYS A 112 21.84 -4.56 -10.75
C LYS A 112 21.34 -3.42 -11.64
N LYS A 113 22.22 -2.44 -11.92
CA LYS A 113 21.97 -1.33 -12.84
C LYS A 113 22.38 -1.71 -14.26
N ARG A 114 21.56 -1.36 -15.25
CA ARG A 114 21.88 -1.49 -16.69
C ARG A 114 22.68 -0.30 -17.21
N PHE A 115 22.36 0.90 -16.71
CA PHE A 115 23.00 2.15 -17.08
C PHE A 115 22.90 3.16 -15.95
N GLU A 116 23.71 4.22 -16.02
CA GLU A 116 23.61 5.37 -15.13
C GLU A 116 22.57 6.35 -15.69
N TYR A 117 21.50 6.60 -14.92
CA TYR A 117 20.47 7.55 -15.27
C TYR A 117 20.86 8.98 -14.86
N ARG A 118 20.91 9.90 -15.83
CA ARG A 118 21.27 11.31 -15.65
C ARG A 118 20.14 12.27 -16.06
N GLY A 119 18.90 11.88 -15.87
CA GLY A 119 17.71 12.68 -16.16
C GLY A 119 17.09 13.28 -14.91
N VAL A 120 15.82 13.71 -15.04
CA VAL A 120 15.00 14.20 -13.95
C VAL A 120 14.89 13.13 -12.87
N GLN A 121 15.20 13.48 -11.62
CA GLN A 121 15.18 12.55 -10.48
C GLN A 121 13.74 12.26 -10.04
N ASP A 122 13.02 11.57 -10.88
CA ASP A 122 11.62 11.16 -10.73
C ASP A 122 11.41 9.76 -11.32
N CYS A 123 10.64 8.90 -10.61
CA CYS A 123 10.41 7.52 -11.05
C CYS A 123 9.63 7.43 -12.37
N ILE A 124 8.68 8.33 -12.60
CA ILE A 124 7.85 8.35 -13.80
C ILE A 124 8.72 8.68 -15.02
N SER A 125 9.53 9.74 -14.92
CA SER A 125 10.46 10.18 -15.96
C SER A 125 11.52 9.12 -16.25
N ALA A 126 12.10 8.54 -15.21
CA ALA A 126 13.11 7.48 -15.34
C ALA A 126 12.55 6.21 -16.00
N THR A 127 11.30 5.86 -15.74
CA THR A 127 10.66 4.68 -16.35
C THR A 127 10.47 4.85 -17.86
N LYS A 128 10.31 6.08 -18.36
CA LYS A 128 10.19 6.35 -19.81
C LYS A 128 11.49 6.11 -20.58
N VAL A 129 12.64 6.10 -19.90
CA VAL A 129 13.94 5.84 -20.52
C VAL A 129 14.26 4.35 -20.36
N ALA A 130 14.11 3.59 -21.43
CA ALA A 130 14.38 2.14 -21.50
C ALA A 130 13.77 1.34 -20.31
N ALA A 131 12.57 1.69 -19.88
CA ALA A 131 11.90 1.13 -18.69
C ALA A 131 12.68 1.27 -17.37
N GLY A 132 13.60 2.25 -17.28
CA GLY A 132 14.38 2.58 -16.10
C GLY A 132 15.77 1.91 -16.02
N PRO A 133 16.64 2.40 -15.13
CA PRO A 133 18.06 2.04 -15.08
C PRO A 133 18.38 0.70 -14.43
N LEU A 134 17.40 -0.07 -13.97
CA LEU A 134 17.61 -1.36 -13.31
C LEU A 134 17.41 -2.54 -14.27
N ASP A 135 18.21 -3.60 -14.10
CA ASP A 135 17.99 -4.89 -14.78
C ASP A 135 16.67 -5.52 -14.32
N CYS A 136 16.30 -5.38 -13.04
CA CYS A 136 15.03 -5.83 -12.53
C CYS A 136 13.90 -4.93 -13.02
N ALA A 137 13.01 -5.45 -13.89
CA ALA A 137 11.84 -4.73 -14.40
C ALA A 137 10.84 -4.36 -13.31
N PHE A 138 10.86 -5.08 -12.19
CA PHE A 138 9.96 -4.92 -11.06
C PHE A 138 10.58 -4.15 -9.88
N GLY A 139 11.82 -3.68 -9.98
CA GLY A 139 12.55 -3.08 -8.85
C GLY A 139 12.17 -1.62 -8.58
N CYS A 140 12.28 -1.20 -7.31
CA CYS A 140 12.14 0.21 -6.93
C CYS A 140 13.29 1.02 -7.53
N LEU A 141 12.96 2.14 -8.19
CA LEU A 141 13.95 3.03 -8.83
C LEU A 141 14.65 3.96 -7.83
N GLY A 142 14.03 4.20 -6.66
CA GLY A 142 14.64 5.02 -5.61
C GLY A 142 14.57 6.53 -5.82
N PHE A 143 13.92 7.04 -6.87
CA PHE A 143 13.86 8.49 -7.16
C PHE A 143 12.78 9.25 -6.39
N GLY A 144 12.04 8.61 -5.47
CA GLY A 144 11.20 9.32 -4.49
C GLY A 144 9.86 9.85 -4.97
N SER A 145 9.32 9.49 -6.15
CA SER A 145 7.97 9.96 -6.57
C SER A 145 6.89 9.65 -5.52
N CYS A 146 6.96 8.50 -4.84
CA CYS A 146 6.06 8.12 -3.74
C CYS A 146 6.30 8.95 -2.46
N VAL A 147 7.55 9.39 -2.22
CA VAL A 147 7.90 10.27 -1.10
C VAL A 147 7.27 11.64 -1.31
N ASN A 148 7.44 12.21 -2.50
CA ASN A 148 6.88 13.51 -2.87
C ASN A 148 5.34 13.51 -2.86
N ALA A 149 4.71 12.38 -3.16
CA ALA A 149 3.25 12.23 -3.12
C ALA A 149 2.69 12.05 -1.70
N CYS A 150 3.54 11.77 -0.70
CA CYS A 150 3.10 11.50 0.66
C CYS A 150 2.91 12.78 1.47
N GLN A 151 1.67 13.21 1.66
CA GLN A 151 1.33 14.42 2.45
C GLN A 151 1.51 14.22 3.97
N PHE A 152 1.62 12.97 4.43
CA PHE A 152 1.71 12.62 5.85
C PHE A 152 3.14 12.36 6.33
N GLY A 153 4.14 12.53 5.46
CA GLY A 153 5.55 12.30 5.80
C GLY A 153 5.87 10.84 6.20
N ALA A 154 5.03 9.89 5.77
CA ALA A 154 5.17 8.49 6.08
C ALA A 154 6.12 7.73 5.12
N MET A 155 6.55 8.35 4.03
CA MET A 155 7.42 7.73 3.03
C MET A 155 8.81 8.36 3.06
N SER A 156 9.83 7.53 2.94
CA SER A 156 11.22 7.96 2.79
C SER A 156 12.00 6.99 1.89
N ILE A 157 13.19 7.41 1.44
CA ILE A 157 14.14 6.48 0.80
C ILE A 157 15.03 5.91 1.90
N GLY A 158 15.00 4.60 2.05
CA GLY A 158 15.79 3.89 3.04
C GLY A 158 17.28 3.82 2.69
N PRO A 159 18.13 3.38 3.62
CA PRO A 159 19.58 3.32 3.43
C PRO A 159 20.02 2.39 2.29
N ASN A 160 19.19 1.43 1.92
CA ASN A 160 19.42 0.56 0.76
C ASN A 160 18.99 1.19 -0.58
N GLY A 161 18.51 2.45 -0.59
CA GLY A 161 18.07 3.13 -1.81
C GLY A 161 16.67 2.74 -2.31
N SER A 162 15.93 1.88 -1.64
CA SER A 162 14.51 1.63 -1.93
C SER A 162 13.60 2.44 -1.00
N ALA A 163 12.36 2.72 -1.46
CA ALA A 163 11.40 3.41 -0.63
C ALA A 163 10.97 2.54 0.57
N VAL A 164 10.76 3.19 1.72
CA VAL A 164 10.28 2.58 2.96
C VAL A 164 9.10 3.39 3.52
N VAL A 165 8.26 2.74 4.30
CA VAL A 165 7.07 3.33 4.92
C VAL A 165 7.24 3.33 6.43
N ASP A 166 6.95 4.45 7.06
CA ASP A 166 6.74 4.55 8.50
C ASP A 166 5.28 4.15 8.79
N PRO A 167 5.03 2.99 9.39
CA PRO A 167 3.67 2.51 9.62
C PRO A 167 2.90 3.37 10.63
N ASP A 168 3.58 4.08 11.53
CA ASP A 168 2.93 4.89 12.56
C ASP A 168 2.34 6.18 11.97
N LYS A 169 3.03 6.76 10.97
CA LYS A 169 2.57 7.95 10.24
C LYS A 169 1.65 7.62 9.05
N CYS A 170 1.66 6.37 8.57
CA CYS A 170 0.91 5.99 7.39
C CYS A 170 -0.59 5.92 7.66
N THR A 171 -1.37 6.68 6.91
CA THR A 171 -2.83 6.71 6.96
C THR A 171 -3.50 5.85 5.89
N ASN A 172 -2.70 5.14 5.06
CA ASN A 172 -3.17 4.33 3.93
C ASN A 172 -4.02 5.09 2.90
N CYS A 173 -3.72 6.37 2.67
CA CYS A 173 -4.48 7.22 1.72
C CYS A 173 -4.34 6.82 0.24
N GLY A 174 -3.40 5.94 -0.11
CA GLY A 174 -3.20 5.45 -1.49
C GLY A 174 -2.36 6.34 -2.42
N ALA A 175 -2.06 7.59 -2.08
CA ALA A 175 -1.34 8.52 -2.95
C ALA A 175 0.02 7.98 -3.45
N CYS A 176 0.78 7.32 -2.58
CA CYS A 176 2.05 6.68 -2.94
C CYS A 176 1.87 5.47 -3.88
N MET A 177 0.76 4.76 -3.78
CA MET A 177 0.42 3.62 -4.66
C MET A 177 0.17 4.10 -6.08
N THR A 178 -0.60 5.18 -6.23
CA THR A 178 -0.89 5.83 -7.52
C THR A 178 0.36 6.47 -8.14
N ALA A 179 1.22 7.09 -7.31
CA ALA A 179 2.45 7.73 -7.78
C ALA A 179 3.55 6.74 -8.19
N CYS A 180 3.43 5.45 -7.85
CA CYS A 180 4.45 4.46 -8.18
C CYS A 180 4.25 3.89 -9.59
N PRO A 181 5.10 4.22 -10.60
CA PRO A 181 4.93 3.75 -11.98
C PRO A 181 5.17 2.24 -12.14
N ARG A 182 5.70 1.57 -11.10
CA ARG A 182 5.93 0.12 -11.06
C ARG A 182 4.96 -0.63 -10.17
N HIS A 183 3.97 0.04 -9.60
CA HIS A 183 2.92 -0.54 -8.74
C HIS A 183 3.47 -1.44 -7.62
N LEU A 184 4.56 -0.98 -6.98
CA LEU A 184 5.26 -1.73 -5.94
C LEU A 184 4.66 -1.57 -4.55
N ILE A 185 3.76 -0.62 -4.37
CA ILE A 185 3.21 -0.28 -3.06
C ILE A 185 1.81 -0.86 -2.95
N THR A 186 1.59 -1.61 -1.89
CA THR A 186 0.31 -2.26 -1.61
C THR A 186 -0.15 -1.95 -0.20
N SER A 187 -1.44 -2.09 0.07
CA SER A 187 -2.00 -2.02 1.41
C SER A 187 -1.81 -3.35 2.13
N VAL A 188 -1.40 -3.30 3.40
CA VAL A 188 -1.23 -4.47 4.27
C VAL A 188 -1.77 -4.17 5.67
N PRO A 189 -2.26 -5.17 6.43
CA PRO A 189 -2.71 -4.96 7.79
C PRO A 189 -1.56 -4.50 8.69
N ALA A 190 -1.78 -3.44 9.48
CA ALA A 190 -0.77 -2.84 10.35
C ALA A 190 -0.29 -3.78 11.46
N SER A 191 -1.13 -4.71 11.92
CA SER A 191 -0.78 -5.71 12.94
C SER A 191 0.20 -6.76 12.41
N LYS A 192 0.24 -6.99 11.11
CA LYS A 192 1.10 -8.00 10.49
C LYS A 192 2.51 -7.44 10.27
N LYS A 193 3.51 -8.17 10.76
CA LYS A 193 4.92 -7.74 10.71
C LYS A 193 5.76 -8.51 9.69
N VAL A 194 5.19 -9.50 9.00
CA VAL A 194 5.91 -10.33 8.03
C VAL A 194 5.36 -10.07 6.64
N HIS A 195 6.25 -9.62 5.74
CA HIS A 195 5.87 -9.22 4.39
C HIS A 195 6.86 -9.71 3.36
N VAL A 196 6.39 -9.99 2.14
CA VAL A 196 7.27 -10.30 0.99
C VAL A 196 7.69 -9.00 0.33
N ALA A 197 8.96 -8.63 0.49
CA ALA A 197 9.55 -7.41 -0.06
C ALA A 197 10.19 -7.65 -1.44
N CYS A 198 9.46 -8.30 -2.32
CA CYS A 198 9.83 -8.53 -3.71
C CYS A 198 8.58 -8.63 -4.59
N ALA A 199 8.65 -8.07 -5.78
CA ALA A 199 7.60 -8.15 -6.80
C ALA A 199 8.11 -8.78 -8.11
N ASN A 200 9.35 -9.28 -8.13
CA ASN A 200 9.96 -9.86 -9.32
C ASN A 200 9.29 -11.20 -9.66
N GLN A 201 8.79 -11.33 -10.87
CA GLN A 201 8.11 -12.52 -11.38
C GLN A 201 9.05 -13.48 -12.11
N ASP A 202 10.32 -13.10 -12.32
CA ASP A 202 11.36 -13.99 -12.86
C ASP A 202 11.63 -15.14 -11.88
N LYS A 203 12.09 -16.28 -12.41
CA LYS A 203 12.36 -17.48 -11.60
C LYS A 203 13.85 -17.85 -11.60
N GLY A 204 14.30 -18.49 -10.53
CA GLY A 204 15.59 -19.13 -10.46
C GLY A 204 16.75 -18.22 -10.84
N LYS A 205 17.56 -18.63 -11.83
CA LYS A 205 18.78 -17.91 -12.26
C LYS A 205 18.47 -16.50 -12.80
N ALA A 206 17.37 -16.30 -13.54
CA ALA A 206 16.97 -15.00 -14.08
C ALA A 206 16.75 -13.98 -12.95
N ALA A 207 15.98 -14.35 -11.92
CA ALA A 207 15.77 -13.50 -10.75
C ALA A 207 17.07 -13.20 -10.00
N MET A 208 17.95 -14.21 -9.84
CA MET A 208 19.23 -14.04 -9.17
C MET A 208 20.18 -13.11 -9.91
N SER A 209 20.16 -13.12 -11.25
CA SER A 209 21.08 -12.31 -12.06
C SER A 209 20.79 -10.79 -11.96
N VAL A 210 19.56 -10.39 -11.65
CA VAL A 210 19.12 -9.00 -11.64
C VAL A 210 19.12 -8.37 -10.24
N CYS A 211 19.03 -9.18 -9.16
CA CYS A 211 18.99 -8.64 -7.79
C CYS A 211 19.41 -9.69 -6.76
N ALA A 212 20.30 -9.30 -5.83
CA ALA A 212 20.76 -10.19 -4.75
C ALA A 212 19.64 -10.58 -3.77
N ASN A 213 18.65 -9.71 -3.54
CA ASN A 213 17.51 -9.94 -2.62
C ASN A 213 16.23 -10.38 -3.33
N SER A 214 16.31 -10.85 -4.59
CA SER A 214 15.11 -11.25 -5.33
C SER A 214 14.49 -12.55 -4.81
N CYS A 215 13.17 -12.61 -4.79
CA CYS A 215 12.48 -13.89 -4.71
C CYS A 215 12.77 -14.71 -5.98
N ILE A 216 13.12 -15.97 -5.82
CA ILE A 216 13.44 -16.89 -6.93
C ILE A 216 12.32 -17.93 -7.19
N GLY A 217 11.20 -17.79 -6.50
CA GLY A 217 10.08 -18.72 -6.64
C GLY A 217 10.34 -20.15 -6.16
N CYS A 218 11.32 -20.35 -5.25
CA CYS A 218 11.77 -21.70 -4.83
C CYS A 218 10.76 -22.49 -3.98
N GLY A 219 9.72 -21.87 -3.45
CA GLY A 219 8.67 -22.53 -2.67
C GLY A 219 9.07 -22.97 -1.25
N LEU A 220 10.29 -22.71 -0.78
CA LEU A 220 10.72 -23.13 0.57
C LEU A 220 9.85 -22.50 1.67
N CYS A 221 9.49 -21.23 1.52
CA CYS A 221 8.63 -20.53 2.47
C CYS A 221 7.21 -21.13 2.51
N GLN A 222 6.68 -21.57 1.37
CA GLN A 222 5.39 -22.24 1.25
C GLN A 222 5.43 -23.60 1.96
N LYS A 223 6.46 -24.42 1.71
CA LYS A 223 6.63 -25.72 2.35
C LYS A 223 6.78 -25.63 3.87
N GLU A 224 7.38 -24.52 4.36
CA GLU A 224 7.60 -24.32 5.78
C GLU A 224 6.39 -23.72 6.52
N CYS A 225 5.42 -23.19 5.81
CA CYS A 225 4.29 -22.51 6.42
C CYS A 225 3.26 -23.51 6.96
N LYS A 226 3.23 -23.71 8.27
CA LYS A 226 2.26 -24.61 8.93
C LYS A 226 0.80 -24.13 8.86
N LYS A 227 0.56 -22.86 8.52
CA LYS A 227 -0.77 -22.26 8.41
C LYS A 227 -1.24 -22.10 6.97
N ASP A 228 -0.46 -22.62 6.02
CA ASP A 228 -0.75 -22.47 4.59
C ASP A 228 -1.06 -21.04 4.15
N ALA A 229 -0.33 -20.09 4.75
CA ALA A 229 -0.54 -18.64 4.58
C ALA A 229 0.39 -18.00 3.55
N ILE A 230 1.29 -18.74 2.90
CA ILE A 230 2.24 -18.19 1.91
C ILE A 230 2.34 -19.13 0.73
N HIS A 231 2.11 -18.61 -0.47
CA HIS A 231 2.14 -19.34 -1.72
C HIS A 231 3.03 -18.65 -2.74
N VAL A 232 3.58 -19.44 -3.68
CA VAL A 232 4.29 -18.88 -4.83
C VAL A 232 3.31 -18.71 -5.98
N VAL A 233 3.04 -17.46 -6.33
CA VAL A 233 2.13 -17.08 -7.43
C VAL A 233 2.92 -16.28 -8.45
N ASN A 234 2.86 -16.60 -9.72
CA ASN A 234 3.58 -15.93 -10.79
C ASN A 234 5.09 -15.75 -10.52
N GLY A 235 5.74 -16.76 -9.90
CA GLY A 235 7.19 -16.70 -9.63
C GLY A 235 7.60 -16.00 -8.35
N VAL A 236 6.69 -15.37 -7.63
CA VAL A 236 6.97 -14.63 -6.39
C VAL A 236 6.11 -15.16 -5.24
N ALA A 237 6.65 -15.14 -4.02
CA ALA A 237 5.89 -15.50 -2.83
C ALA A 237 4.85 -14.40 -2.50
N VAL A 238 3.65 -14.83 -2.12
CA VAL A 238 2.53 -13.97 -1.70
C VAL A 238 2.01 -14.50 -0.37
N ILE A 239 1.73 -13.59 0.58
CA ILE A 239 1.20 -13.93 1.90
C ILE A 239 -0.30 -13.62 1.92
N ASP A 240 -1.07 -14.61 2.34
CA ASP A 240 -2.45 -14.47 2.78
C ASP A 240 -2.46 -13.98 4.24
N TYR A 241 -2.81 -12.71 4.44
CA TYR A 241 -2.78 -12.08 5.74
C TYR A 241 -3.90 -12.54 6.68
N GLU A 242 -4.97 -13.12 6.17
CA GLU A 242 -6.03 -13.70 7.01
C GLU A 242 -5.53 -14.94 7.73
N LYS A 243 -4.77 -15.79 7.04
CA LYS A 243 -4.19 -17.02 7.60
C LYS A 243 -2.86 -16.80 8.33
N CYS A 244 -2.14 -15.71 8.01
CA CYS A 244 -0.80 -15.47 8.53
C CYS A 244 -0.83 -15.06 10.01
N VAL A 245 -0.16 -15.84 10.86
CA VAL A 245 -0.02 -15.58 12.31
C VAL A 245 1.29 -14.87 12.69
N GLY A 246 2.13 -14.47 11.72
CA GLY A 246 3.36 -13.72 11.97
C GLY A 246 4.51 -14.53 12.62
N CYS A 247 4.53 -15.86 12.56
CA CYS A 247 5.50 -16.73 13.23
C CYS A 247 6.95 -16.63 12.71
N LYS A 248 7.20 -15.92 11.61
CA LYS A 248 8.53 -15.69 10.99
C LYS A 248 9.28 -16.96 10.53
N LEU A 249 8.66 -18.13 10.42
CA LEU A 249 9.33 -19.33 9.92
C LEU A 249 9.78 -19.16 8.47
N CYS A 250 8.95 -18.53 7.63
CA CYS A 250 9.25 -18.26 6.23
C CYS A 250 10.49 -17.37 6.04
N THR A 251 10.81 -16.46 6.96
CA THR A 251 12.00 -15.63 6.87
C THR A 251 13.28 -16.42 7.12
N LYS A 252 13.23 -17.43 8.01
CA LYS A 252 14.38 -18.26 8.39
C LYS A 252 14.81 -19.21 7.26
N VAL A 253 13.87 -19.61 6.39
CA VAL A 253 14.16 -20.52 5.27
C VAL A 253 14.38 -19.79 3.94
N CYS A 254 14.16 -18.48 3.88
CA CYS A 254 14.37 -17.71 2.66
C CYS A 254 15.86 -17.54 2.37
N PRO A 255 16.40 -18.09 1.25
CA PRO A 255 17.82 -17.99 0.94
C PRO A 255 18.22 -16.60 0.39
N ARG A 256 17.23 -15.74 0.06
CA ARG A 256 17.43 -14.47 -0.63
C ARG A 256 16.98 -13.25 0.17
N ASP A 257 16.59 -13.42 1.42
CA ASP A 257 16.07 -12.35 2.29
C ASP A 257 14.95 -11.50 1.65
N ALA A 258 14.15 -12.16 0.80
CA ALA A 258 13.03 -11.53 0.12
C ALA A 258 11.79 -11.35 1.03
N ILE A 259 11.82 -11.87 2.25
CA ILE A 259 10.73 -11.78 3.25
C ILE A 259 11.25 -11.00 4.45
N LEU A 260 10.56 -9.92 4.81
CA LEU A 260 10.93 -9.04 5.91
C LEU A 260 10.06 -9.29 7.16
N PRO A 261 10.62 -9.05 8.37
CA PRO A 261 12.04 -8.77 8.63
C PRO A 261 12.92 -9.95 8.27
N ALA A 262 14.05 -9.70 7.61
CA ALA A 262 14.98 -10.74 7.24
C ALA A 262 15.58 -11.41 8.50
N ALA A 263 15.66 -12.73 8.51
CA ALA A 263 16.32 -13.47 9.58
C ALA A 263 17.83 -13.28 9.49
N THR A 264 18.50 -13.17 10.64
CA THR A 264 19.96 -13.10 10.69
C THR A 264 20.61 -14.41 10.24
N ALA A 265 21.88 -14.37 9.85
CA ALA A 265 22.61 -15.58 9.46
C ALA A 265 22.61 -16.61 10.61
N GLU A 266 22.79 -16.14 11.84
CA GLU A 266 22.76 -16.98 13.04
C GLU A 266 21.39 -17.64 13.29
N GLU A 267 20.32 -16.89 13.12
CA GLU A 267 18.94 -17.44 13.23
C GLU A 267 18.67 -18.51 12.15
N LYS A 268 19.16 -18.30 10.95
CA LYS A 268 19.02 -19.28 9.86
C LYS A 268 19.81 -20.55 10.16
N GLU A 269 21.06 -20.43 10.63
CA GLU A 269 21.88 -21.60 10.97
C GLU A 269 21.30 -22.37 12.16
N LYS A 270 20.88 -21.69 13.22
CA LYS A 270 20.17 -22.33 14.35
C LYS A 270 18.92 -23.08 13.89
N TYR A 271 18.17 -22.48 12.97
CA TYR A 271 16.95 -23.09 12.43
C TYR A 271 17.28 -24.33 11.58
N LYS A 272 18.31 -24.28 10.73
CA LYS A 272 18.78 -25.46 9.95
C LYS A 272 19.23 -26.59 10.86
N ALA A 273 19.97 -26.30 11.92
CA ALA A 273 20.41 -27.32 12.88
C ALA A 273 19.21 -28.00 13.59
N ILE A 274 18.20 -27.20 14.00
CA ILE A 274 16.97 -27.76 14.60
C ILE A 274 16.24 -28.66 13.60
N LYS A 275 16.12 -28.25 12.35
CA LYS A 275 15.44 -29.06 11.29
C LYS A 275 16.21 -30.34 11.01
N LYS A 276 17.54 -30.30 10.98
CA LYS A 276 18.37 -31.49 10.80
C LYS A 276 18.18 -32.48 11.95
N ALA A 277 18.24 -32.01 13.18
CA ALA A 277 18.00 -32.85 14.36
C ALA A 277 16.58 -33.46 14.40
N GLN A 278 15.58 -32.71 13.97
CA GLN A 278 14.21 -33.21 13.85
C GLN A 278 14.09 -34.29 12.77
N ALA A 279 14.73 -34.09 11.62
CA ALA A 279 14.75 -35.07 10.54
C ALA A 279 15.46 -36.37 10.95
N GLU A 280 16.59 -36.26 11.66
CA GLU A 280 17.33 -37.43 12.18
C GLU A 280 16.48 -38.23 13.19
N LYS A 281 15.81 -37.53 14.13
CA LYS A 281 14.89 -38.16 15.08
C LYS A 281 13.71 -38.85 14.38
N ALA A 282 13.12 -38.21 13.38
CA ALA A 282 12.03 -38.77 12.61
C ALA A 282 12.46 -40.02 11.80
N ALA A 283 13.66 -39.96 11.21
CA ALA A 283 14.23 -41.11 10.50
C ALA A 283 14.52 -42.29 11.45
N ALA A 284 15.08 -42.03 12.63
CA ALA A 284 15.33 -43.06 13.65
C ALA A 284 14.03 -43.67 14.16
N ALA A 285 13.00 -42.87 14.41
CA ALA A 285 11.69 -43.33 14.85
C ALA A 285 11.01 -44.23 13.77
N LYS A 286 11.14 -43.84 12.49
CA LYS A 286 10.61 -44.60 11.37
C LYS A 286 11.31 -45.95 11.27
N LYS A 287 12.63 -46.00 11.41
CA LYS A 287 13.43 -47.23 11.36
C LYS A 287 13.08 -48.16 12.52
N ALA A 288 12.94 -47.64 13.73
CA ALA A 288 12.51 -48.41 14.89
C ALA A 288 11.08 -48.97 14.75
N ALA A 289 10.16 -48.21 14.14
CA ALA A 289 8.81 -48.68 13.85
C ALA A 289 8.79 -49.81 12.79
N GLU A 290 9.62 -49.72 11.76
CA GLU A 290 9.79 -50.75 10.72
C GLU A 290 10.39 -52.05 11.31
N GLU A 291 11.40 -51.91 12.19
CA GLU A 291 12.00 -53.08 12.91
C GLU A 291 11.00 -53.75 13.85
N ALA A 292 10.20 -52.96 14.61
CA ALA A 292 9.17 -53.52 15.48
C ALA A 292 8.03 -54.21 14.69
N ALA A 293 7.65 -53.64 13.55
CA ALA A 293 6.65 -54.29 12.67
C ALA A 293 7.16 -55.61 12.06
N ALA A 294 8.44 -55.65 11.69
CA ALA A 294 9.07 -56.90 11.19
C ALA A 294 9.18 -57.98 12.27
N ALA A 295 9.47 -57.60 13.53
CA ALA A 295 9.52 -58.54 14.64
C ALA A 295 8.15 -59.09 15.09
N SER A 296 7.06 -58.35 14.83
CA SER A 296 5.70 -58.80 15.15
C SER A 296 5.07 -59.67 14.05
N ALA A 297 5.72 -59.80 12.89
CA ALA A 297 5.28 -60.60 11.73
C ALA A 297 5.91 -62.03 11.69
N GLN A 298 6.80 -62.33 12.64
CA GLN A 298 7.35 -63.71 12.85
C GLN A 298 6.65 -64.42 14.01
#